data_6ab2f092b21abb0b8df9efb875c9cbfa
#
_entry.id   6ab2f092b21abb0b8df9efb875c9cbfa
#
_cell.length_a   1.000
_cell.length_b   1.000
_cell.length_c   1.000
_cell.angle_alpha   90.00
_cell.angle_beta   90.00
_cell.angle_gamma   90.00
#
_symmetry.space_group_name_H-M   'P 1'
#
loop_
_entity.id
_entity.type
_entity.pdbx_description
1 polymer ?
#
loop_
_entity_poly.entity_id
_entity_poly.type
_entity_poly.pdbx_seq_one_letter_code
_entity_poly.pdbx_strand_id
1 'polypeptide(L)'
;MRYDPAMQIGMLGLGRMGGNMARRLARTGIGVVAWDRASEARAALAGEPGLQTVETLEEFIAALTTPRVVWLMLPAGAPTDTTLDILAARLTAGDLLVDGGNAHYQDSQRHAAALAASGLQFVDAGVSGGVWGLQNGYGLMVGGEATAVARLEPVLRALAPSPERGWLHCGRAGAGHYAKMVHNGIEYGLMQAYAEGFALLQARPELGLDVAQLAEHWRHGTVIRSWLLDLTAEFLAQDPVLDDIAPIVADSGEGRWTAKEAIDLGVPAPVISAALMARFASQGRADYAARLLARMRRSFGGHATTPADKPPP
;
A
#
# COMPACT_ATOMS: atom_id res chain seq x y z
N MET A 1 22.24 6.13 15.29
CA MET A 1 22.27 7.55 14.94
C MET A 1 21.27 8.25 15.85
N ARG A 2 21.64 9.28 16.61
CA ARG A 2 20.64 10.07 17.35
C ARG A 2 20.27 11.24 16.43
N TYR A 3 18.98 11.34 16.11
CA TYR A 3 18.45 12.46 15.34
C TYR A 3 18.45 13.74 16.19
N ASP A 4 18.38 14.91 15.53
CA ASP A 4 18.25 16.19 16.21
C ASP A 4 17.03 16.13 17.15
N PRO A 5 17.22 16.29 18.46
CA PRO A 5 16.12 16.26 19.43
C PRO A 5 15.10 17.38 19.21
N ALA A 6 15.41 18.37 18.37
CA ALA A 6 14.49 19.42 17.96
C ALA A 6 13.57 19.01 16.79
N MET A 7 13.80 17.86 16.14
CA MET A 7 12.97 17.43 15.03
C MET A 7 11.62 16.90 15.50
N GLN A 8 10.57 17.52 15.00
CA GLN A 8 9.19 17.16 15.31
C GLN A 8 8.39 16.97 14.01
N ILE A 9 7.44 16.03 14.04
CA ILE A 9 6.49 15.77 12.95
C ILE A 9 5.07 15.57 13.48
N GLY A 10 4.09 16.07 12.75
CA GLY A 10 2.69 15.73 12.93
C GLY A 10 2.32 14.47 12.16
N MET A 11 1.73 13.48 12.80
CA MET A 11 1.14 12.30 12.17
C MET A 11 -0.38 12.40 12.22
N LEU A 12 -1.03 12.49 11.05
CA LEU A 12 -2.48 12.59 10.92
C LEU A 12 -3.03 11.33 10.25
N GLY A 13 -3.95 10.66 10.93
CA GLY A 13 -4.43 9.33 10.54
C GLY A 13 -3.62 8.23 11.21
N LEU A 14 -4.20 7.63 12.27
CA LEU A 14 -3.54 6.68 13.17
C LEU A 14 -4.05 5.24 13.01
N GLY A 15 -4.53 4.90 11.82
CA GLY A 15 -4.82 3.53 11.46
C GLY A 15 -3.57 2.63 11.58
N ARG A 16 -3.70 1.36 11.17
CA ARG A 16 -2.59 0.37 11.31
C ARG A 16 -1.23 0.88 10.82
N MET A 17 -1.20 1.54 9.66
CA MET A 17 0.05 2.06 9.09
C MET A 17 0.52 3.31 9.84
N GLY A 18 -0.31 4.35 9.93
CA GLY A 18 0.06 5.63 10.52
C GLY A 18 0.44 5.50 12.01
N GLY A 19 -0.31 4.72 12.79
CA GLY A 19 0.03 4.44 14.18
C GLY A 19 1.38 3.71 14.35
N ASN A 20 1.68 2.74 13.47
CA ASN A 20 2.96 2.05 13.49
C ASN A 20 4.12 2.95 13.05
N MET A 21 3.90 3.83 12.06
CA MET A 21 4.89 4.82 11.65
C MET A 21 5.18 5.82 12.76
N ALA A 22 4.13 6.31 13.45
CA ALA A 22 4.26 7.21 14.60
C ALA A 22 5.11 6.57 15.72
N ARG A 23 4.83 5.31 16.07
CA ARG A 23 5.64 4.55 17.07
C ARG A 23 7.09 4.41 16.62
N ARG A 24 7.32 4.04 15.35
CA ARG A 24 8.68 3.85 14.84
C ARG A 24 9.47 5.15 14.88
N LEU A 25 8.88 6.29 14.50
CA LEU A 25 9.52 7.61 14.59
C LEU A 25 9.86 7.98 16.03
N ALA A 26 8.89 7.85 16.94
CA ALA A 26 9.11 8.15 18.34
C ALA A 26 10.24 7.33 18.97
N ARG A 27 10.34 6.04 18.62
CA ARG A 27 11.44 5.13 19.08
C ARG A 27 12.81 5.53 18.55
N THR A 28 12.89 6.28 17.45
CA THR A 28 14.18 6.80 16.94
C THR A 28 14.56 8.16 17.52
N GLY A 29 13.70 8.74 18.37
CA GLY A 29 13.95 10.03 19.02
C GLY A 29 13.39 11.24 18.26
N ILE A 30 12.62 11.03 17.18
CA ILE A 30 11.87 12.10 16.52
C ILE A 30 10.59 12.34 17.33
N GLY A 31 10.35 13.61 17.73
CA GLY A 31 9.12 13.99 18.41
C GLY A 31 7.90 13.84 17.50
N VAL A 32 6.86 13.17 17.96
CA VAL A 32 5.63 12.97 17.17
C VAL A 32 4.43 13.58 17.87
N VAL A 33 3.76 14.51 17.19
CA VAL A 33 2.38 14.91 17.55
C VAL A 33 1.43 14.10 16.70
N ALA A 34 0.47 13.41 17.30
CA ALA A 34 -0.39 12.46 16.60
C ALA A 34 -1.87 12.80 16.78
N TRP A 35 -2.61 12.79 15.69
CA TRP A 35 -4.05 13.02 15.71
C TRP A 35 -4.80 12.11 14.75
N ASP A 36 -5.96 11.65 15.18
CA ASP A 36 -6.97 10.96 14.38
C ASP A 36 -8.35 11.41 14.84
N ARG A 37 -9.33 11.39 13.96
CA ARG A 37 -10.72 11.67 14.31
C ARG A 37 -11.30 10.64 15.29
N ALA A 38 -10.84 9.39 15.23
CA ALA A 38 -11.26 8.30 16.10
C ALA A 38 -10.50 8.36 17.42
N SER A 39 -11.21 8.50 18.53
CA SER A 39 -10.64 8.53 19.89
C SER A 39 -9.90 7.25 20.24
N GLU A 40 -10.40 6.10 19.78
CA GLU A 40 -9.79 4.78 20.00
C GLU A 40 -8.40 4.69 19.38
N ALA A 41 -8.22 5.26 18.18
CA ALA A 41 -6.93 5.29 17.51
C ALA A 41 -5.92 6.17 18.26
N ARG A 42 -6.36 7.30 18.83
CA ARG A 42 -5.54 8.16 19.69
C ARG A 42 -5.18 7.46 21.00
N ALA A 43 -6.16 6.84 21.65
CA ALA A 43 -5.97 6.11 22.92
C ALA A 43 -4.98 4.93 22.76
N ALA A 44 -4.99 4.26 21.61
CA ALA A 44 -4.06 3.15 21.32
C ALA A 44 -2.58 3.59 21.27
N LEU A 45 -2.30 4.88 21.17
CA LEU A 45 -0.95 5.46 21.16
C LEU A 45 -0.61 6.23 22.44
N ALA A 46 -1.58 6.38 23.36
CA ALA A 46 -1.36 7.11 24.59
C ALA A 46 -0.29 6.44 25.46
N GLY A 47 0.66 7.24 25.97
CA GLY A 47 1.75 6.75 26.81
C GLY A 47 2.97 6.20 26.07
N GLU A 48 2.98 6.18 24.74
CA GLU A 48 4.19 5.84 23.97
C GLU A 48 5.24 6.95 24.15
N PRO A 49 6.47 6.62 24.59
CA PRO A 49 7.52 7.61 24.79
C PRO A 49 7.86 8.37 23.50
N GLY A 50 7.96 9.70 23.58
CA GLY A 50 8.26 10.54 22.41
C GLY A 50 7.07 10.82 21.49
N LEU A 51 5.86 10.38 21.86
CA LEU A 51 4.63 10.58 21.12
C LEU A 51 3.59 11.32 21.99
N GLN A 52 3.06 12.40 21.47
CA GLN A 52 1.98 13.19 22.07
C GLN A 52 0.72 13.02 21.22
N THR A 53 -0.35 12.47 21.80
CA THR A 53 -1.69 12.51 21.20
C THR A 53 -2.45 13.74 21.66
N VAL A 54 -3.27 14.32 20.78
CA VAL A 54 -4.09 15.49 21.03
C VAL A 54 -5.54 15.24 20.65
N GLU A 55 -6.48 16.02 21.19
CA GLU A 55 -7.91 15.74 21.05
C GLU A 55 -8.51 16.39 19.78
N THR A 56 -8.00 17.56 19.38
CA THR A 56 -8.54 18.34 18.28
C THR A 56 -7.49 18.59 17.19
N LEU A 57 -7.94 18.90 15.99
CA LEU A 57 -7.05 19.30 14.90
C LEU A 57 -6.38 20.65 15.20
N GLU A 58 -7.05 21.53 15.91
CA GLU A 58 -6.52 22.80 16.34
C GLU A 58 -5.35 22.63 17.32
N GLU A 59 -5.51 21.76 18.32
CA GLU A 59 -4.42 21.39 19.23
C GLU A 59 -3.26 20.72 18.50
N PHE A 60 -3.55 19.86 17.50
CA PHE A 60 -2.55 19.22 16.66
C PHE A 60 -1.67 20.26 15.94
N ILE A 61 -2.29 21.24 15.31
CA ILE A 61 -1.55 22.28 14.58
C ILE A 61 -0.77 23.19 15.55
N ALA A 62 -1.37 23.53 16.70
CA ALA A 62 -0.75 24.39 17.71
C ALA A 62 0.45 23.74 18.40
N ALA A 63 0.45 22.42 18.57
CA ALA A 63 1.54 21.68 19.19
C ALA A 63 2.76 21.50 18.28
N LEU A 64 2.64 21.78 16.97
CA LEU A 64 3.72 21.63 16.01
C LEU A 64 4.57 22.91 15.90
N THR A 65 5.88 22.72 15.92
CA THR A 65 6.87 23.82 15.75
C THR A 65 6.95 24.23 14.29
N THR A 66 6.91 25.54 14.04
CA THR A 66 7.07 26.12 12.69
C THR A 66 8.54 26.18 12.28
N PRO A 67 8.84 25.97 11.00
CA PRO A 67 7.96 25.51 9.93
C PRO A 67 7.56 24.04 10.14
N ARG A 68 6.26 23.76 10.11
CA ARG A 68 5.68 22.47 10.45
C ARG A 68 5.95 21.41 9.39
N VAL A 69 5.98 20.13 9.81
CA VAL A 69 5.91 18.96 8.92
C VAL A 69 4.70 18.12 9.33
N VAL A 70 3.77 17.91 8.42
CA VAL A 70 2.55 17.12 8.67
C VAL A 70 2.49 15.96 7.69
N TRP A 71 2.50 14.74 8.20
CA TRP A 71 2.37 13.51 7.42
C TRP A 71 0.95 12.96 7.56
N LEU A 72 0.26 12.79 6.43
CA LEU A 72 -1.08 12.23 6.33
C LEU A 72 -1.02 10.74 5.98
N MET A 73 -1.77 9.92 6.72
CA MET A 73 -2.00 8.50 6.44
C MET A 73 -3.51 8.24 6.31
N LEU A 74 -4.12 8.83 5.30
CA LEU A 74 -5.56 8.84 5.07
C LEU A 74 -5.94 8.01 3.83
N PRO A 75 -7.20 7.56 3.75
CA PRO A 75 -7.74 7.01 2.51
C PRO A 75 -7.70 8.04 1.38
N ALA A 76 -7.34 7.59 0.17
CA ALA A 76 -7.30 8.43 -1.02
C ALA A 76 -8.68 9.05 -1.36
N GLY A 77 -8.67 10.14 -2.12
CA GLY A 77 -9.86 10.87 -2.54
C GLY A 77 -10.38 11.82 -1.48
N ALA A 78 -11.70 11.93 -1.32
CA ALA A 78 -12.33 12.94 -0.49
C ALA A 78 -11.80 13.09 0.95
N PRO A 79 -11.45 12.02 1.69
CA PRO A 79 -10.84 12.18 3.01
C PRO A 79 -9.51 12.95 3.00
N THR A 80 -8.64 12.65 2.04
CA THR A 80 -7.36 13.36 1.86
C THR A 80 -7.59 14.77 1.32
N ASP A 81 -8.41 14.93 0.28
CA ASP A 81 -8.72 16.23 -0.33
C ASP A 81 -9.24 17.23 0.71
N THR A 82 -10.31 16.84 1.45
CA THR A 82 -10.90 17.70 2.50
C THR A 82 -9.91 18.04 3.60
N THR A 83 -9.07 17.09 4.00
CA THR A 83 -8.08 17.33 5.06
C THR A 83 -7.00 18.30 4.60
N LEU A 84 -6.51 18.16 3.36
CA LEU A 84 -5.54 19.10 2.78
C LEU A 84 -6.11 20.51 2.67
N ASP A 85 -7.38 20.68 2.27
CA ASP A 85 -8.04 22.00 2.21
C ASP A 85 -8.14 22.63 3.61
N ILE A 86 -8.52 21.86 4.61
CA ILE A 86 -8.60 22.31 6.00
C ILE A 86 -7.22 22.73 6.52
N LEU A 87 -6.18 21.97 6.24
CA LEU A 87 -4.82 22.26 6.66
C LEU A 87 -4.27 23.50 5.90
N ALA A 88 -4.52 23.60 4.60
CA ALA A 88 -4.09 24.73 3.80
C ALA A 88 -4.62 26.09 4.31
N ALA A 89 -5.84 26.10 4.87
CA ALA A 89 -6.43 27.30 5.48
C ALA A 89 -5.84 27.67 6.85
N ARG A 90 -5.06 26.79 7.48
CA ARG A 90 -4.55 26.95 8.86
C ARG A 90 -3.03 26.96 8.97
N LEU A 91 -2.36 26.40 7.98
CA LEU A 91 -0.90 26.34 7.90
C LEU A 91 -0.35 27.61 7.27
N THR A 92 0.95 27.82 7.39
CA THR A 92 1.62 29.03 6.91
C THR A 92 2.68 28.69 5.86
N ALA A 93 3.04 29.66 5.03
CA ALA A 93 4.08 29.49 4.03
C ALA A 93 5.35 28.87 4.64
N GLY A 94 5.92 27.89 3.95
CA GLY A 94 7.07 27.10 4.42
C GLY A 94 6.71 25.84 5.20
N ASP A 95 5.46 25.65 5.64
CA ASP A 95 5.02 24.36 6.20
C ASP A 95 4.99 23.29 5.11
N LEU A 96 5.24 22.03 5.49
CA LEU A 96 5.34 20.89 4.59
C LEU A 96 4.23 19.87 4.90
N LEU A 97 3.46 19.52 3.88
CA LEU A 97 2.48 18.46 3.89
C LEU A 97 3.02 17.22 3.15
N VAL A 98 2.88 16.06 3.76
CA VAL A 98 3.26 14.78 3.15
C VAL A 98 2.02 13.91 3.04
N ASP A 99 1.65 13.51 1.82
CA ASP A 99 0.62 12.51 1.59
C ASP A 99 1.27 11.12 1.52
N GLY A 100 1.14 10.35 2.61
CA GLY A 100 1.62 8.97 2.71
C GLY A 100 0.51 7.93 2.53
N GLY A 101 -0.68 8.36 2.15
CA GLY A 101 -1.79 7.49 1.77
C GLY A 101 -1.49 6.71 0.50
N ASN A 102 -2.38 5.79 0.16
CA ASN A 102 -2.27 5.06 -1.09
C ASN A 102 -3.11 5.76 -2.16
N ALA A 103 -2.57 6.86 -2.74
CA ALA A 103 -3.28 7.78 -3.61
C ALA A 103 -2.85 7.66 -5.08
N HIS A 104 -3.70 8.14 -5.98
CA HIS A 104 -3.38 8.23 -7.40
C HIS A 104 -2.40 9.39 -7.65
N TYR A 105 -1.35 9.16 -8.43
CA TYR A 105 -0.28 10.15 -8.66
C TYR A 105 -0.77 11.49 -9.25
N GLN A 106 -1.83 11.48 -10.07
CA GLN A 106 -2.42 12.70 -10.62
C GLN A 106 -3.07 13.56 -9.54
N ASP A 107 -3.65 12.95 -8.51
CA ASP A 107 -4.15 13.70 -7.34
C ASP A 107 -3.02 14.36 -6.59
N SER A 108 -1.88 13.68 -6.43
CA SER A 108 -0.68 14.28 -5.82
C SER A 108 -0.16 15.48 -6.59
N GLN A 109 -0.17 15.41 -7.92
CA GLN A 109 0.21 16.56 -8.77
C GLN A 109 -0.75 17.74 -8.60
N ARG A 110 -2.05 17.46 -8.55
CA ARG A 110 -3.10 18.46 -8.30
C ARG A 110 -2.94 19.12 -6.92
N HIS A 111 -2.71 18.30 -5.87
CA HIS A 111 -2.49 18.79 -4.51
C HIS A 111 -1.25 19.67 -4.42
N ALA A 112 -0.12 19.24 -5.01
CA ALA A 112 1.11 20.01 -5.03
C ALA A 112 0.92 21.39 -5.66
N ALA A 113 0.23 21.45 -6.81
CA ALA A 113 -0.05 22.71 -7.50
C ALA A 113 -0.97 23.65 -6.68
N ALA A 114 -2.01 23.09 -6.04
CA ALA A 114 -2.94 23.86 -5.23
C ALA A 114 -2.25 24.43 -3.97
N LEU A 115 -1.46 23.63 -3.27
CA LEU A 115 -0.79 24.02 -2.03
C LEU A 115 0.34 25.04 -2.28
N ALA A 116 1.02 24.96 -3.42
CA ALA A 116 2.06 25.91 -3.80
C ALA A 116 1.53 27.34 -3.91
N ALA A 117 0.27 27.55 -4.29
CA ALA A 117 -0.38 28.86 -4.35
C ALA A 117 -0.44 29.56 -2.97
N SER A 118 -0.44 28.78 -1.87
CA SER A 118 -0.39 29.28 -0.49
C SER A 118 1.01 29.25 0.12
N GLY A 119 2.05 28.99 -0.68
CA GLY A 119 3.44 28.90 -0.21
C GLY A 119 3.73 27.64 0.61
N LEU A 120 2.82 26.66 0.62
CA LEU A 120 3.00 25.38 1.29
C LEU A 120 3.81 24.42 0.40
N GLN A 121 4.64 23.60 1.04
CA GLN A 121 5.38 22.54 0.38
C GLN A 121 4.55 21.23 0.39
N PHE A 122 4.71 20.42 -0.64
CA PHE A 122 4.03 19.12 -0.73
C PHE A 122 5.00 18.03 -1.19
N VAL A 123 4.84 16.86 -0.57
CA VAL A 123 5.55 15.63 -0.91
C VAL A 123 4.54 14.49 -0.92
N ASP A 124 4.56 13.66 -1.95
CA ASP A 124 3.85 12.39 -2.00
C ASP A 124 4.80 11.24 -1.63
N ALA A 125 4.33 10.32 -0.80
CA ALA A 125 5.13 9.23 -0.29
C ALA A 125 4.39 7.89 -0.44
N GLY A 126 4.73 7.12 -1.45
CA GLY A 126 4.30 5.74 -1.56
C GLY A 126 4.99 4.88 -0.51
N VAL A 127 4.20 4.26 0.38
CA VAL A 127 4.70 3.47 1.51
C VAL A 127 4.44 1.99 1.27
N SER A 128 5.49 1.17 1.37
CA SER A 128 5.43 -0.30 1.32
C SER A 128 5.98 -0.89 2.62
N GLY A 129 5.50 -2.07 3.03
CA GLY A 129 5.94 -2.74 4.27
C GLY A 129 4.78 -3.19 5.17
N GLY A 130 3.58 -2.69 4.93
CA GLY A 130 2.36 -3.10 5.62
C GLY A 130 2.49 -3.06 7.14
N VAL A 131 1.90 -4.04 7.81
CA VAL A 131 1.91 -4.16 9.28
C VAL A 131 3.30 -4.46 9.85
N TRP A 132 4.17 -5.06 9.05
CA TRP A 132 5.55 -5.42 9.43
C TRP A 132 6.51 -4.23 9.48
N GLY A 133 6.10 -3.08 8.93
CA GLY A 133 6.95 -1.89 8.87
C GLY A 133 7.38 -1.34 10.23
N LEU A 134 6.60 -1.58 11.30
CA LEU A 134 7.00 -1.20 12.65
C LEU A 134 8.34 -1.86 13.06
N GLN A 135 8.51 -3.12 12.72
CA GLN A 135 9.69 -3.90 13.07
C GLN A 135 10.78 -3.79 12.00
N ASN A 136 10.41 -4.00 10.73
CA ASN A 136 11.33 -4.16 9.63
C ASN A 136 11.65 -2.86 8.88
N GLY A 137 10.92 -1.76 9.16
CA GLY A 137 10.97 -0.52 8.38
C GLY A 137 10.10 -0.57 7.14
N TYR A 138 9.99 0.60 6.50
CA TYR A 138 9.14 0.81 5.33
C TYR A 138 9.96 1.10 4.08
N GLY A 139 9.57 0.53 2.95
CA GLY A 139 10.03 0.96 1.64
C GLY A 139 9.30 2.25 1.24
N LEU A 140 10.03 3.33 0.98
CA LEU A 140 9.46 4.66 0.74
C LEU A 140 9.86 5.16 -0.65
N MET A 141 8.89 5.48 -1.47
CA MET A 141 9.04 6.11 -2.79
C MET A 141 8.49 7.53 -2.70
N VAL A 142 9.34 8.53 -2.81
CA VAL A 142 9.00 9.92 -2.46
C VAL A 142 9.06 10.82 -3.68
N GLY A 143 8.00 11.60 -3.90
CA GLY A 143 7.92 12.61 -4.96
C GLY A 143 7.73 14.01 -4.39
N GLY A 144 8.43 15.01 -4.94
CA GLY A 144 8.34 16.39 -4.50
C GLY A 144 9.55 17.21 -4.89
N GLU A 145 9.53 18.50 -4.55
CA GLU A 145 10.67 19.36 -4.75
C GLU A 145 11.86 18.91 -3.88
N ALA A 146 13.07 18.95 -4.43
CA ALA A 146 14.28 18.44 -3.78
C ALA A 146 14.53 19.06 -2.39
N THR A 147 14.24 20.34 -2.22
CA THR A 147 14.37 21.03 -0.93
C THR A 147 13.37 20.52 0.12
N ALA A 148 12.15 20.22 -0.28
CA ALA A 148 11.15 19.65 0.61
C ALA A 148 11.50 18.21 1.02
N VAL A 149 11.96 17.39 0.08
CA VAL A 149 12.42 16.03 0.33
C VAL A 149 13.67 16.01 1.22
N ALA A 150 14.64 16.91 0.99
CA ALA A 150 15.83 17.02 1.83
C ALA A 150 15.48 17.36 3.28
N ARG A 151 14.48 18.22 3.52
CA ARG A 151 13.97 18.54 4.86
C ARG A 151 13.33 17.33 5.53
N LEU A 152 12.72 16.43 4.74
CA LEU A 152 12.07 15.21 5.23
C LEU A 152 13.04 14.04 5.44
N GLU A 153 14.28 14.16 4.93
CA GLU A 153 15.26 13.07 4.93
C GLU A 153 15.46 12.39 6.31
N PRO A 154 15.57 13.09 7.44
CA PRO A 154 15.69 12.44 8.75
C PRO A 154 14.50 11.53 9.08
N VAL A 155 13.28 11.92 8.71
CA VAL A 155 12.06 11.11 8.88
C VAL A 155 12.08 9.89 7.97
N LEU A 156 12.48 10.05 6.71
CA LEU A 156 12.59 8.96 5.74
C LEU A 156 13.61 7.91 6.20
N ARG A 157 14.77 8.35 6.68
CA ARG A 157 15.81 7.48 7.24
C ARG A 157 15.33 6.72 8.49
N ALA A 158 14.55 7.36 9.35
CA ALA A 158 13.99 6.73 10.55
C ALA A 158 12.92 5.68 10.24
N LEU A 159 12.11 5.95 9.21
CA LEU A 159 11.07 5.02 8.77
C LEU A 159 11.63 3.85 7.96
N ALA A 160 12.69 4.04 7.21
CA ALA A 160 13.29 3.02 6.36
C ALA A 160 13.83 1.81 7.15
N PRO A 161 14.06 0.65 6.49
CA PRO A 161 14.71 -0.52 7.09
C PRO A 161 16.11 -0.23 7.63
N SER A 162 16.87 0.61 6.94
CA SER A 162 18.12 1.18 7.45
C SER A 162 18.25 2.64 6.98
N PRO A 163 19.07 3.46 7.66
CA PRO A 163 19.24 4.86 7.28
C PRO A 163 19.73 5.09 5.84
N GLU A 164 20.42 4.11 5.27
CA GLU A 164 21.04 4.18 3.94
C GLU A 164 20.20 3.50 2.84
N ARG A 165 19.17 2.74 3.22
CA ARG A 165 18.42 1.89 2.26
C ARG A 165 16.95 1.83 2.59
N GLY A 166 16.14 1.75 1.55
CA GLY A 166 14.69 1.55 1.65
C GLY A 166 13.88 2.83 1.45
N TRP A 167 14.52 3.95 1.13
CA TRP A 167 13.83 5.14 0.66
C TRP A 167 14.52 5.73 -0.57
N LEU A 168 13.75 6.38 -1.43
CA LEU A 168 14.25 6.99 -2.66
C LEU A 168 13.43 8.23 -3.01
N HIS A 169 14.11 9.34 -3.35
CA HIS A 169 13.50 10.48 -4.04
C HIS A 169 13.33 10.10 -5.51
N CYS A 170 12.09 9.80 -5.91
CA CYS A 170 11.74 9.28 -7.24
C CYS A 170 11.63 10.39 -8.31
N GLY A 171 11.46 11.64 -7.90
CA GLY A 171 11.29 12.76 -8.81
C GLY A 171 10.34 13.83 -8.28
N ARG A 172 9.70 14.57 -9.19
CA ARG A 172 8.74 15.63 -8.85
C ARG A 172 7.49 15.09 -8.17
N ALA A 173 6.62 15.97 -7.69
CA ALA A 173 5.34 15.60 -7.09
C ALA A 173 4.54 14.65 -8.01
N GLY A 174 4.02 13.60 -7.41
CA GLY A 174 3.37 12.46 -8.08
C GLY A 174 4.31 11.29 -8.38
N ALA A 175 5.63 11.49 -8.44
CA ALA A 175 6.56 10.42 -8.80
C ALA A 175 6.65 9.32 -7.73
N GLY A 176 6.45 9.65 -6.46
CA GLY A 176 6.41 8.68 -5.36
C GLY A 176 5.20 7.74 -5.47
N HIS A 177 4.00 8.30 -5.57
CA HIS A 177 2.78 7.52 -5.75
C HIS A 177 2.74 6.78 -7.09
N TYR A 178 3.30 7.36 -8.17
CA TYR A 178 3.43 6.65 -9.45
C TYR A 178 4.32 5.41 -9.31
N ALA A 179 5.51 5.56 -8.72
CA ALA A 179 6.42 4.44 -8.49
C ALA A 179 5.77 3.36 -7.60
N LYS A 180 5.03 3.78 -6.56
CA LYS A 180 4.28 2.85 -5.69
C LYS A 180 3.15 2.15 -6.43
N MET A 181 2.41 2.84 -7.28
CA MET A 181 1.36 2.26 -8.12
C MET A 181 1.91 1.15 -9.02
N VAL A 182 3.01 1.42 -9.71
CA VAL A 182 3.67 0.41 -10.57
C VAL A 182 4.22 -0.75 -9.75
N HIS A 183 4.83 -0.47 -8.59
CA HIS A 183 5.27 -1.51 -7.65
C HIS A 183 4.10 -2.45 -7.29
N ASN A 184 2.94 -1.92 -6.96
CA ASN A 184 1.76 -2.73 -6.63
C ASN A 184 1.23 -3.51 -7.85
N GLY A 185 1.32 -2.95 -9.06
CA GLY A 185 1.01 -3.70 -10.28
C GLY A 185 1.92 -4.92 -10.45
N ILE A 186 3.23 -4.77 -10.22
CA ILE A 186 4.19 -5.87 -10.22
C ILE A 186 3.84 -6.91 -9.14
N GLU A 187 3.50 -6.44 -7.94
CA GLU A 187 3.08 -7.29 -6.83
C GLU A 187 1.87 -8.15 -7.19
N TYR A 188 0.85 -7.60 -7.89
CA TYR A 188 -0.29 -8.37 -8.38
C TYR A 188 0.15 -9.51 -9.32
N GLY A 189 1.04 -9.23 -10.25
CA GLY A 189 1.57 -10.24 -11.17
C GLY A 189 2.35 -11.35 -10.45
N LEU A 190 3.20 -10.99 -9.50
CA LEU A 190 3.96 -11.94 -8.69
C LEU A 190 3.05 -12.84 -7.85
N MET A 191 2.06 -12.24 -7.16
CA MET A 191 1.08 -13.00 -6.36
C MET A 191 0.30 -13.99 -7.23
N GLN A 192 -0.14 -13.56 -8.41
CA GLN A 192 -0.89 -14.43 -9.33
C GLN A 192 -0.02 -15.59 -9.83
N ALA A 193 1.24 -15.32 -10.20
CA ALA A 193 2.15 -16.37 -10.65
C ALA A 193 2.43 -17.42 -9.56
N TYR A 194 2.62 -17.00 -8.30
CA TYR A 194 2.73 -17.94 -7.18
C TYR A 194 1.44 -18.73 -7.00
N ALA A 195 0.28 -18.08 -6.97
CA ALA A 195 -0.99 -18.75 -6.77
C ALA A 195 -1.24 -19.84 -7.84
N GLU A 196 -1.00 -19.53 -9.10
CA GLU A 196 -1.13 -20.51 -10.20
C GLU A 196 -0.12 -21.64 -10.08
N GLY A 197 1.13 -21.34 -9.75
CA GLY A 197 2.18 -22.34 -9.57
C GLY A 197 1.87 -23.31 -8.44
N PHE A 198 1.47 -22.82 -7.26
CA PHE A 198 1.11 -23.66 -6.13
C PHE A 198 -0.18 -24.46 -6.39
N ALA A 199 -1.16 -23.89 -7.11
CA ALA A 199 -2.34 -24.63 -7.53
C ALA A 199 -2.00 -25.81 -8.47
N LEU A 200 -1.04 -25.64 -9.40
CA LEU A 200 -0.54 -26.73 -10.25
C LEU A 200 0.13 -27.84 -9.44
N LEU A 201 0.91 -27.49 -8.41
CA LEU A 201 1.53 -28.48 -7.53
C LEU A 201 0.49 -29.31 -6.77
N GLN A 202 -0.53 -28.65 -6.23
CA GLN A 202 -1.64 -29.34 -5.54
C GLN A 202 -2.48 -30.22 -6.48
N ALA A 203 -2.60 -29.85 -7.75
CA ALA A 203 -3.39 -30.58 -8.74
C ALA A 203 -2.73 -31.91 -9.17
N ARG A 204 -1.59 -32.31 -8.58
CA ARG A 204 -0.86 -33.54 -8.89
C ARG A 204 -0.64 -34.40 -7.64
N PRO A 205 -1.72 -34.88 -6.98
CA PRO A 205 -1.61 -35.64 -5.75
C PRO A 205 -0.83 -36.96 -5.91
N GLU A 206 -0.80 -37.52 -7.13
CA GLU A 206 -0.06 -38.74 -7.45
C GLU A 206 1.47 -38.61 -7.32
N LEU A 207 1.98 -37.38 -7.34
CA LEU A 207 3.42 -37.09 -7.13
C LEU A 207 3.79 -37.02 -5.65
N GLY A 208 2.81 -36.93 -4.75
CA GLY A 208 3.07 -36.83 -3.31
C GLY A 208 3.81 -35.59 -2.89
N LEU A 209 3.58 -34.46 -3.60
CA LEU A 209 4.29 -33.21 -3.35
C LEU A 209 3.77 -32.54 -2.06
N ASP A 210 4.69 -32.17 -1.19
CA ASP A 210 4.41 -31.33 -0.04
C ASP A 210 4.64 -29.86 -0.42
N VAL A 211 3.55 -29.12 -0.64
CA VAL A 211 3.61 -27.71 -1.09
C VAL A 211 4.22 -26.79 -0.03
N ALA A 212 4.05 -27.08 1.27
CA ALA A 212 4.64 -26.31 2.34
C ALA A 212 6.18 -26.46 2.36
N GLN A 213 6.66 -27.73 2.23
CA GLN A 213 8.10 -27.99 2.14
C GLN A 213 8.71 -27.40 0.87
N LEU A 214 8.00 -27.42 -0.26
CA LEU A 214 8.47 -26.79 -1.49
C LEU A 214 8.56 -25.27 -1.35
N ALA A 215 7.57 -24.61 -0.77
CA ALA A 215 7.59 -23.18 -0.50
C ALA A 215 8.79 -22.82 0.38
N GLU A 216 9.01 -23.55 1.49
CA GLU A 216 10.16 -23.34 2.37
C GLU A 216 11.48 -23.55 1.64
N HIS A 217 11.61 -24.63 0.86
CA HIS A 217 12.83 -24.89 0.11
C HIS A 217 13.15 -23.78 -0.90
N TRP A 218 12.12 -23.26 -1.59
CA TRP A 218 12.31 -22.27 -2.63
C TRP A 218 12.75 -20.87 -2.12
N ARG A 219 12.59 -20.61 -0.84
CA ARG A 219 13.16 -19.41 -0.19
C ARG A 219 14.68 -19.39 -0.23
N HIS A 220 15.34 -20.56 -0.40
CA HIS A 220 16.78 -20.74 -0.30
C HIS A 220 17.38 -21.13 -1.65
N GLY A 221 18.14 -20.22 -2.25
CA GLY A 221 18.94 -20.50 -3.45
C GLY A 221 18.19 -20.57 -4.78
N THR A 222 16.88 -20.37 -4.81
CA THR A 222 16.13 -20.33 -6.07
C THR A 222 15.95 -18.91 -6.60
N VAL A 223 15.73 -18.78 -7.91
CA VAL A 223 15.58 -17.48 -8.59
C VAL A 223 14.27 -16.77 -8.25
N ILE A 224 13.26 -17.50 -7.78
CA ILE A 224 11.93 -16.94 -7.46
C ILE A 224 11.79 -16.48 -6.00
N ARG A 225 12.85 -16.52 -5.22
CA ARG A 225 12.77 -16.07 -3.82
C ARG A 225 12.33 -14.60 -3.74
N SER A 226 11.42 -14.34 -2.81
CA SER A 226 10.90 -12.99 -2.55
C SER A 226 10.27 -12.94 -1.17
N TRP A 227 10.02 -11.75 -0.64
CA TRP A 227 9.25 -11.62 0.60
C TRP A 227 7.83 -12.22 0.49
N LEU A 228 7.20 -12.16 -0.68
CA LEU A 228 5.91 -12.84 -0.91
C LEU A 228 6.03 -14.35 -0.73
N LEU A 229 7.11 -14.96 -1.20
CA LEU A 229 7.37 -16.38 -1.00
C LEU A 229 7.65 -16.71 0.48
N ASP A 230 8.36 -15.83 1.20
CA ASP A 230 8.61 -16.00 2.63
C ASP A 230 7.28 -16.07 3.41
N LEU A 231 6.37 -15.12 3.14
CA LEU A 231 5.03 -15.13 3.74
C LEU A 231 4.21 -16.35 3.32
N THR A 232 4.34 -16.77 2.05
CA THR A 232 3.66 -17.99 1.54
C THR A 232 4.11 -19.23 2.28
N ALA A 233 5.41 -19.40 2.49
CA ALA A 233 5.94 -20.53 3.25
C ALA A 233 5.45 -20.53 4.72
N GLU A 234 5.38 -19.34 5.35
CA GLU A 234 4.91 -19.21 6.73
C GLU A 234 3.45 -19.66 6.91
N PHE A 235 2.53 -19.23 6.05
CA PHE A 235 1.12 -19.64 6.19
C PHE A 235 0.86 -21.05 5.69
N LEU A 236 1.53 -21.55 4.65
CA LEU A 236 1.40 -22.93 4.20
C LEU A 236 1.95 -23.95 5.21
N ALA A 237 2.93 -23.57 6.04
CA ALA A 237 3.40 -24.40 7.13
C ALA A 237 2.35 -24.59 8.24
N GLN A 238 1.40 -23.64 8.38
CA GLN A 238 0.33 -23.67 9.36
C GLN A 238 -0.94 -24.33 8.80
N ASP A 239 -1.30 -23.97 7.57
CA ASP A 239 -2.48 -24.47 6.86
C ASP A 239 -2.17 -24.62 5.36
N PRO A 240 -1.80 -25.83 4.89
CA PRO A 240 -1.49 -26.07 3.49
C PRO A 240 -2.74 -26.22 2.59
N VAL A 241 -3.94 -26.31 3.16
CA VAL A 241 -5.19 -26.55 2.42
C VAL A 241 -5.94 -25.24 2.14
N LEU A 242 -5.86 -24.27 3.05
CA LEU A 242 -6.50 -22.94 2.98
C LEU A 242 -8.03 -23.02 2.83
N ASP A 243 -8.67 -24.02 3.43
CA ASP A 243 -10.11 -24.26 3.28
C ASP A 243 -10.99 -23.37 4.18
N ASP A 244 -10.37 -22.67 5.13
CA ASP A 244 -11.01 -21.67 5.98
C ASP A 244 -11.22 -20.30 5.27
N ILE A 245 -10.64 -20.12 4.07
CA ILE A 245 -10.64 -18.85 3.35
C ILE A 245 -11.50 -18.94 2.08
N ALA A 246 -12.45 -18.00 1.94
CA ALA A 246 -13.23 -17.91 0.71
C ALA A 246 -12.33 -17.49 -0.48
N PRO A 247 -12.51 -18.09 -1.68
CA PRO A 247 -11.66 -17.83 -2.85
C PRO A 247 -12.01 -16.49 -3.52
N ILE A 248 -12.04 -15.40 -2.75
CA ILE A 248 -12.39 -14.05 -3.18
C ILE A 248 -11.23 -13.11 -2.91
N VAL A 249 -10.66 -12.53 -3.95
CA VAL A 249 -9.54 -11.60 -3.85
C VAL A 249 -10.00 -10.18 -4.17
N ALA A 250 -9.87 -9.29 -3.19
CA ALA A 250 -10.22 -7.88 -3.36
C ALA A 250 -9.25 -7.16 -4.30
N ASP A 251 -9.76 -6.15 -5.01
CA ASP A 251 -8.97 -5.18 -5.75
C ASP A 251 -8.95 -3.85 -4.99
N SER A 252 -7.78 -3.42 -4.56
CA SER A 252 -7.56 -2.18 -3.80
C SER A 252 -7.32 -0.94 -4.68
N GLY A 253 -7.31 -1.11 -6.01
CA GLY A 253 -7.27 -0.01 -6.99
C GLY A 253 -5.95 0.13 -7.73
N GLU A 254 -4.80 -0.16 -7.12
CA GLU A 254 -3.48 0.13 -7.69
C GLU A 254 -3.16 -0.74 -8.93
N GLY A 255 -3.52 -2.01 -8.90
CA GLY A 255 -3.40 -2.89 -10.07
C GLY A 255 -4.26 -2.38 -11.24
N ARG A 256 -5.44 -1.83 -10.92
CA ARG A 256 -6.32 -1.21 -11.92
C ARG A 256 -5.73 0.08 -12.46
N TRP A 257 -5.18 0.95 -11.61
CA TRP A 257 -4.51 2.16 -12.05
C TRP A 257 -3.31 1.83 -12.95
N THR A 258 -2.49 0.85 -12.57
CA THR A 258 -1.35 0.40 -13.38
C THR A 258 -1.77 -0.14 -14.74
N ALA A 259 -2.84 -0.96 -14.80
CA ALA A 259 -3.34 -1.49 -16.07
C ALA A 259 -3.91 -0.38 -16.97
N LYS A 260 -4.59 0.61 -16.41
CA LYS A 260 -5.08 1.78 -17.16
C LYS A 260 -3.94 2.64 -17.68
N GLU A 261 -2.95 2.91 -16.85
CA GLU A 261 -1.75 3.67 -17.23
C GLU A 261 -1.00 2.99 -18.39
N ALA A 262 -0.89 1.65 -18.34
CA ALA A 262 -0.28 0.88 -19.42
C ALA A 262 -1.02 1.09 -20.75
N ILE A 263 -2.36 1.14 -20.73
CA ILE A 263 -3.18 1.42 -21.92
C ILE A 263 -2.96 2.86 -22.39
N ASP A 264 -3.02 3.83 -21.47
CA ASP A 264 -2.90 5.26 -21.80
C ASP A 264 -1.52 5.60 -22.39
N LEU A 265 -0.46 4.92 -21.93
CA LEU A 265 0.90 5.06 -22.43
C LEU A 265 1.22 4.17 -23.65
N GLY A 266 0.33 3.24 -24.03
CA GLY A 266 0.60 2.26 -25.08
C GLY A 266 1.71 1.25 -24.71
N VAL A 267 1.93 1.02 -23.41
CA VAL A 267 2.94 0.06 -22.92
C VAL A 267 2.28 -1.29 -22.66
N PRO A 268 2.70 -2.38 -23.31
CA PRO A 268 2.13 -3.70 -23.07
C PRO A 268 2.39 -4.20 -21.65
N ALA A 269 1.34 -4.48 -20.89
CA ALA A 269 1.41 -5.04 -19.54
C ALA A 269 0.45 -6.25 -19.36
N PRO A 270 0.60 -7.33 -20.17
CA PRO A 270 -0.34 -8.44 -20.18
C PRO A 270 -0.39 -9.18 -18.83
N VAL A 271 0.74 -9.39 -18.16
CA VAL A 271 0.81 -10.13 -16.88
C VAL A 271 0.06 -9.37 -15.77
N ILE A 272 0.28 -8.08 -15.64
CA ILE A 272 -0.39 -7.24 -14.64
C ILE A 272 -1.89 -7.18 -14.93
N SER A 273 -2.27 -7.02 -16.19
CA SER A 273 -3.66 -7.00 -16.62
C SER A 273 -4.36 -8.34 -16.37
N ALA A 274 -3.71 -9.46 -16.67
CA ALA A 274 -4.26 -10.80 -16.39
C ALA A 274 -4.46 -11.03 -14.89
N ALA A 275 -3.51 -10.65 -14.04
CA ALA A 275 -3.63 -10.75 -12.60
C ALA A 275 -4.82 -9.93 -12.05
N LEU A 276 -5.06 -8.73 -12.58
CA LEU A 276 -6.24 -7.93 -12.25
C LEU A 276 -7.54 -8.61 -12.69
N MET A 277 -7.58 -9.19 -13.91
CA MET A 277 -8.76 -9.90 -14.42
C MET A 277 -9.06 -11.15 -13.60
N ALA A 278 -8.05 -11.87 -13.12
CA ALA A 278 -8.21 -13.00 -12.22
C ALA A 278 -8.89 -12.59 -10.90
N ARG A 279 -8.53 -11.43 -10.33
CA ARG A 279 -9.23 -10.89 -9.14
C ARG A 279 -10.70 -10.57 -9.44
N PHE A 280 -11.01 -9.99 -10.59
CA PHE A 280 -12.41 -9.75 -10.98
C PHE A 280 -13.19 -11.05 -11.15
N ALA A 281 -12.58 -12.07 -11.73
CA ALA A 281 -13.18 -13.39 -11.88
C ALA A 281 -13.49 -14.02 -10.51
N SER A 282 -12.57 -13.94 -9.54
CA SER A 282 -12.78 -14.44 -8.18
C SER A 282 -13.97 -13.80 -7.44
N GLN A 283 -14.39 -12.60 -7.87
CA GLN A 283 -15.53 -11.86 -7.33
C GLN A 283 -16.85 -12.20 -8.04
N GLY A 284 -16.92 -13.24 -8.86
CA GLY A 284 -18.11 -13.64 -9.62
C GLY A 284 -18.39 -12.77 -10.87
N ARG A 285 -17.51 -11.83 -11.22
CA ARG A 285 -17.74 -10.91 -12.37
C ARG A 285 -17.59 -11.58 -13.73
N ALA A 286 -17.10 -12.82 -13.77
CA ALA A 286 -17.01 -13.63 -14.98
C ALA A 286 -18.25 -14.52 -15.24
N ASP A 287 -19.16 -14.67 -14.29
CA ASP A 287 -20.27 -15.63 -14.31
C ASP A 287 -21.21 -15.48 -15.51
N TYR A 288 -21.57 -14.24 -15.85
CA TYR A 288 -22.44 -14.00 -17.01
C TYR A 288 -21.77 -14.48 -18.32
N ALA A 289 -20.51 -14.15 -18.52
CA ALA A 289 -19.75 -14.57 -19.70
C ALA A 289 -19.65 -16.09 -19.81
N ALA A 290 -19.35 -16.76 -18.71
CA ALA A 290 -19.30 -18.21 -18.64
C ALA A 290 -20.64 -18.88 -18.96
N ARG A 291 -21.75 -18.33 -18.41
CA ARG A 291 -23.10 -18.80 -18.73
C ARG A 291 -23.47 -18.59 -20.19
N LEU A 292 -23.10 -17.45 -20.76
CA LEU A 292 -23.33 -17.17 -22.19
C LEU A 292 -22.58 -18.14 -23.08
N LEU A 293 -21.30 -18.41 -22.80
CA LEU A 293 -20.49 -19.38 -23.51
C LEU A 293 -21.08 -20.79 -23.45
N ALA A 294 -21.54 -21.22 -22.27
CA ALA A 294 -22.20 -22.52 -22.11
C ALA A 294 -23.47 -22.60 -22.98
N ARG A 295 -24.28 -21.55 -23.02
CA ARG A 295 -25.47 -21.46 -23.89
C ARG A 295 -25.13 -21.49 -25.37
N MET A 296 -24.10 -20.74 -25.79
CA MET A 296 -23.63 -20.77 -27.19
C MET A 296 -23.21 -22.19 -27.60
N ARG A 297 -22.39 -22.87 -26.79
CA ARG A 297 -21.96 -24.26 -27.03
C ARG A 297 -23.15 -25.21 -27.15
N ARG A 298 -24.15 -25.07 -26.30
CA ARG A 298 -25.39 -25.85 -26.41
C ARG A 298 -26.14 -25.56 -27.69
N SER A 299 -26.26 -24.29 -28.09
CA SER A 299 -27.04 -23.88 -29.25
C SER A 299 -26.47 -24.35 -30.58
N PHE A 300 -25.16 -24.30 -30.78
CA PHE A 300 -24.54 -24.72 -32.04
C PHE A 300 -24.07 -26.19 -32.06
N GLY A 301 -23.68 -26.73 -30.91
CA GLY A 301 -23.08 -28.08 -30.83
C GLY A 301 -23.84 -29.09 -30.00
N GLY A 302 -25.01 -28.75 -29.45
CA GLY A 302 -25.80 -29.66 -28.59
C GLY A 302 -25.12 -30.04 -27.27
N HIS A 303 -24.04 -29.35 -26.86
CA HIS A 303 -23.30 -29.67 -25.65
C HIS A 303 -24.19 -29.55 -24.40
N ALA A 304 -24.06 -30.47 -23.46
CA ALA A 304 -24.75 -30.42 -22.18
C ALA A 304 -24.32 -29.16 -21.38
N THR A 305 -25.28 -28.57 -20.64
CA THR A 305 -25.02 -27.50 -19.69
C THR A 305 -25.28 -27.99 -18.27
N THR A 306 -24.44 -27.60 -17.32
CA THR A 306 -24.66 -27.89 -15.91
C THR A 306 -25.77 -26.98 -15.36
N PRO A 307 -26.83 -27.53 -14.70
CA PRO A 307 -27.82 -26.71 -14.00
C PRO A 307 -27.18 -25.84 -12.90
N ALA A 308 -27.80 -24.69 -12.61
CA ALA A 308 -27.24 -23.72 -11.65
C ALA A 308 -27.20 -24.21 -10.20
N ASP A 309 -27.99 -25.21 -9.87
CA ASP A 309 -28.11 -25.83 -8.56
C ASP A 309 -27.17 -27.04 -8.33
N LYS A 310 -26.36 -27.39 -9.33
CA LYS A 310 -25.37 -28.45 -9.21
C LYS A 310 -23.97 -27.87 -9.03
N PRO A 311 -23.18 -28.46 -8.11
CA PRO A 311 -21.76 -28.09 -8.01
C PRO A 311 -21.02 -28.37 -9.34
N PRO A 312 -19.92 -27.67 -9.62
CA PRO A 312 -19.06 -28.02 -10.75
C PRO A 312 -18.55 -29.45 -10.62
N PRO A 313 -18.33 -30.16 -11.75
CA PRO A 313 -17.88 -31.55 -11.76
C PRO A 313 -16.48 -31.71 -11.18
#